data_fdd801354b403649833646d90b765030
#
_entry.id   fdd801354b403649833646d90b765030
#
_cell.length_a   1.000
_cell.length_b   1.000
_cell.length_c   1.000
_cell.angle_alpha   90.00
_cell.angle_beta   90.00
_cell.angle_gamma   90.00
#
_symmetry.space_group_name_H-M   'P 1'
#
loop_
_entity.id
_entity.type
_entity.pdbx_description
1 polymer ?
#
loop_
_entity_poly.entity_id
_entity_poly.type
_entity_poly.pdbx_seq_one_letter_code
_entity_poly.pdbx_strand_id
1 'polypeptide(L)'
;MDISKKKSRPKAITPKGFRDNFHSYLKKREEVLRVVNRVYELYGFERLETPAVETVDALGKFLPDINRPNEGVFAWQDENESWLALRYDLTAPLARAFSQHRNTLQ
;
A
#
# COMPACT_ATOMS: atom_id res chain seq x y z
N MET A 1 4.53 -6.79 49.47
CA MET A 1 4.87 -5.40 49.10
C MET A 1 4.75 -5.28 47.62
N ASP A 2 3.71 -4.63 47.20
CA ASP A 2 3.47 -4.40 45.80
C ASP A 2 4.26 -3.16 45.34
N ILE A 3 5.45 -3.39 44.79
CA ILE A 3 6.18 -2.34 44.11
C ILE A 3 5.51 -2.20 42.76
N SER A 4 4.57 -1.26 42.65
CA SER A 4 3.99 -0.91 41.38
C SER A 4 5.12 -0.56 40.41
N LYS A 5 5.50 -1.51 39.56
CA LYS A 5 6.37 -1.23 38.40
C LYS A 5 5.66 -0.18 37.59
N LYS A 6 6.10 1.09 37.69
CA LYS A 6 5.70 2.14 36.77
C LYS A 6 5.90 1.57 35.37
N LYS A 7 4.82 1.22 34.67
CA LYS A 7 4.90 0.83 33.26
C LYS A 7 5.60 1.96 32.53
N SER A 8 6.80 1.71 32.03
CA SER A 8 7.50 2.70 31.22
C SER A 8 6.63 3.03 30.01
N ARG A 9 6.47 4.32 29.73
CA ARG A 9 5.75 4.76 28.52
C ARG A 9 6.48 4.21 27.30
N PRO A 10 5.76 3.69 26.30
CA PRO A 10 6.39 3.24 25.06
C PRO A 10 7.09 4.42 24.37
N LYS A 11 8.21 4.15 23.74
CA LYS A 11 8.90 5.15 22.92
C LYS A 11 8.06 5.45 21.68
N ALA A 12 7.97 6.74 21.34
CA ALA A 12 7.34 7.17 20.09
C ALA A 12 8.33 7.00 18.94
N ILE A 13 8.15 5.96 18.16
CA ILE A 13 9.01 5.64 17.01
C ILE A 13 8.15 5.21 15.83
N THR A 14 8.63 5.48 14.61
CA THR A 14 8.01 4.93 13.40
C THR A 14 8.50 3.50 13.15
N PRO A 15 7.69 2.65 12.49
CA PRO A 15 8.16 1.34 12.06
C PRO A 15 9.37 1.45 11.12
N LYS A 16 10.23 0.44 11.16
CA LYS A 16 11.39 0.37 10.27
C LYS A 16 10.97 0.47 8.80
N GLY A 17 11.62 1.35 8.06
CA GLY A 17 11.33 1.59 6.64
C GLY A 17 10.22 2.61 6.37
N PHE A 18 9.60 3.15 7.42
CA PHE A 18 8.57 4.18 7.32
C PHE A 18 9.07 5.51 7.89
N ARG A 19 8.45 6.57 7.49
CA ARG A 19 8.75 7.92 7.98
C ARG A 19 7.51 8.79 7.98
N ASP A 20 7.50 9.79 8.84
CA ASP A 20 6.51 10.85 8.79
C ASP A 20 6.94 11.90 7.76
N ASN A 21 6.00 12.43 7.02
CA ASN A 21 6.24 13.50 6.06
C ASN A 21 5.60 14.80 6.58
N PHE A 22 6.38 15.87 6.58
CA PHE A 22 5.96 17.16 7.10
C PHE A 22 5.60 18.13 5.98
N HIS A 23 5.03 19.26 6.35
CA HIS A 23 4.40 20.22 5.44
C HIS A 23 5.28 20.62 4.24
N SER A 24 6.53 20.97 4.46
CA SER A 24 7.41 21.44 3.36
C SER A 24 7.65 20.35 2.30
N TYR A 25 7.86 19.13 2.74
CA TYR A 25 8.00 17.98 1.83
C TYR A 25 6.69 17.69 1.09
N LEU A 26 5.57 17.66 1.81
CA LEU A 26 4.24 17.40 1.23
C LEU A 26 3.88 18.44 0.18
N LYS A 27 4.15 19.70 0.45
CA LYS A 27 3.90 20.79 -0.49
C LYS A 27 4.71 20.64 -1.78
N LYS A 28 6.00 20.31 -1.67
CA LYS A 28 6.84 20.05 -2.84
C LYS A 28 6.38 18.84 -3.64
N ARG A 29 6.01 17.74 -2.95
CA ARG A 29 5.47 16.54 -3.60
C ARG A 29 4.20 16.85 -4.37
N GLU A 30 3.29 17.62 -3.79
CA GLU A 30 2.04 18.03 -4.44
C GLU A 30 2.30 18.87 -5.69
N GLU A 31 3.24 19.80 -5.65
CA GLU A 31 3.63 20.62 -6.80
C GLU A 31 4.20 19.77 -7.94
N VAL A 32 5.07 18.81 -7.64
CA VAL A 32 5.64 17.87 -8.63
C VAL A 32 4.55 17.00 -9.24
N LEU A 33 3.69 16.42 -8.41
CA LEU A 33 2.59 15.56 -8.88
C LEU A 33 1.60 16.33 -9.75
N ARG A 34 1.33 17.59 -9.43
CA ARG A 34 0.45 18.44 -10.25
C ARG A 34 1.01 18.64 -11.66
N VAL A 35 2.31 18.90 -11.78
CA VAL A 35 2.96 19.05 -13.09
C VAL A 35 2.92 17.74 -13.87
N VAL A 36 3.28 16.62 -13.23
CA VAL A 36 3.25 15.29 -13.86
C VAL A 36 1.84 14.93 -14.32
N ASN A 37 0.84 15.10 -13.47
CA ASN A 37 -0.56 14.81 -13.79
C ASN A 37 -1.06 15.66 -14.96
N ARG A 38 -0.71 16.94 -15.00
CA ARG A 38 -1.07 17.82 -16.12
C ARG A 38 -0.51 17.32 -17.45
N VAL A 39 0.74 16.89 -17.47
CA VAL A 39 1.37 16.36 -18.70
C VAL A 39 0.67 15.10 -19.15
N TYR A 40 0.39 14.15 -18.26
CA TYR A 40 -0.34 12.93 -18.61
C TYR A 40 -1.75 13.22 -19.13
N GLU A 41 -2.46 14.14 -18.50
CA GLU A 41 -3.81 14.54 -18.93
C GLU A 41 -3.80 15.15 -20.35
N LEU A 42 -2.76 15.90 -20.73
CA LEU A 42 -2.60 16.43 -22.09
C LEU A 42 -2.50 15.32 -23.15
N TYR A 43 -2.00 14.13 -22.77
CA TYR A 43 -1.93 12.96 -23.66
C TYR A 43 -3.15 12.03 -23.53
N GLY A 44 -4.19 12.45 -22.84
CA GLY A 44 -5.42 11.69 -22.68
C GLY A 44 -5.41 10.59 -21.64
N PHE A 45 -4.40 10.57 -20.76
CA PHE A 45 -4.37 9.62 -19.64
C PHE A 45 -5.29 10.10 -18.51
N GLU A 46 -6.04 9.18 -17.96
CA GLU A 46 -6.85 9.39 -16.78
C GLU A 46 -6.17 8.81 -15.54
N ARG A 47 -6.43 9.42 -14.40
CA ARG A 47 -5.87 8.95 -13.13
C ARG A 47 -6.66 7.77 -12.58
N LEU A 48 -5.96 6.77 -12.11
CA LEU A 48 -6.51 5.64 -11.39
C LEU A 48 -5.74 5.47 -10.08
N GLU A 49 -6.46 5.33 -9.01
CA GLU A 49 -5.90 4.99 -7.70
C GLU A 49 -6.48 3.65 -7.24
N THR A 50 -5.59 2.72 -6.95
CA THR A 50 -5.94 1.40 -6.42
C THR A 50 -5.54 1.30 -4.95
N PRO A 51 -6.17 0.42 -4.15
CA PRO A 51 -5.81 0.25 -2.75
C PRO A 51 -4.35 -0.21 -2.57
N ALA A 52 -3.75 0.17 -1.45
CA ALA A 52 -2.44 -0.33 -1.05
C ALA A 52 -2.45 -1.83 -0.71
N VAL A 53 -3.61 -2.34 -0.34
CA VAL A 53 -3.84 -3.74 -0.01
C VAL A 53 -4.63 -4.40 -1.14
N GLU A 54 -4.14 -5.53 -1.61
CA GLU A 54 -4.79 -6.36 -2.63
C GLU A 54 -4.97 -7.78 -2.11
N THR A 55 -5.86 -8.54 -2.76
CA THR A 55 -5.87 -9.98 -2.52
C THR A 55 -4.61 -10.62 -3.09
N VAL A 56 -4.11 -11.65 -2.45
CA VAL A 56 -2.90 -12.36 -2.93
C VAL A 56 -3.12 -12.91 -4.34
N ASP A 57 -4.33 -13.37 -4.67
CA ASP A 57 -4.66 -13.86 -6.00
C ASP A 57 -4.53 -12.77 -7.08
N ALA A 58 -4.88 -11.54 -6.77
CA ALA A 58 -4.75 -10.40 -7.69
C ALA A 58 -3.30 -10.03 -7.95
N LEU A 59 -2.41 -10.24 -6.98
CA LEU A 59 -0.97 -9.95 -7.12
C LEU A 59 -0.19 -11.10 -7.78
N GLY A 60 -0.82 -12.23 -8.03
CA GLY A 60 -0.19 -13.42 -8.60
C GLY A 60 0.05 -14.53 -7.57
N LYS A 61 0.78 -15.57 -7.94
CA LYS A 61 0.95 -16.79 -7.14
C LYS A 61 1.98 -16.68 -6.00
N PHE A 62 2.06 -15.54 -5.35
CA PHE A 62 3.00 -15.32 -4.24
C PHE A 62 2.32 -15.58 -2.91
N LEU A 63 1.96 -16.85 -2.66
CA LEU A 63 1.57 -17.25 -1.30
C LEU A 63 2.80 -17.13 -0.40
N PRO A 64 2.63 -16.58 0.83
CA PRO A 64 3.75 -16.53 1.77
C PRO A 64 4.25 -17.94 2.02
N ASP A 65 5.56 -18.12 1.95
CA ASP A 65 6.21 -19.35 2.37
C ASP A 65 5.95 -19.54 3.87
N ILE A 66 5.51 -20.73 4.25
CA ILE A 66 5.28 -21.08 5.67
C ILE A 66 6.55 -20.86 6.50
N ASN A 67 7.73 -21.10 5.92
CA ASN A 67 9.01 -20.93 6.59
C ASN A 67 9.54 -19.49 6.53
N ARG A 68 9.02 -18.67 5.61
CA ARG A 68 9.46 -17.30 5.36
C ARG A 68 8.26 -16.40 5.03
N PRO A 69 7.35 -16.20 5.99
CA PRO A 69 6.03 -15.61 5.70
C PRO A 69 6.09 -14.17 5.18
N ASN A 70 7.19 -13.46 5.36
CA ASN A 70 7.32 -12.05 4.94
C ASN A 70 8.44 -11.84 3.91
N GLU A 71 8.96 -12.91 3.30
CA GLU A 71 9.98 -12.76 2.29
C GLU A 71 9.36 -12.30 0.96
N GLY A 72 9.68 -11.06 0.58
CA GLY A 72 9.25 -10.44 -0.66
C GLY A 72 7.82 -9.88 -0.69
N VAL A 73 6.93 -10.35 0.16
CA VAL A 73 5.53 -9.88 0.23
C VAL A 73 5.05 -9.88 1.68
N PHE A 74 4.51 -8.75 2.12
CA PHE A 74 3.82 -8.68 3.42
C PHE A 74 2.36 -9.12 3.22
N ALA A 75 2.02 -10.30 3.72
CA ALA A 75 0.70 -10.90 3.58
C ALA A 75 0.14 -11.38 4.92
N TRP A 76 -1.19 -11.39 5.03
CA TRP A 76 -1.93 -11.84 6.20
C TRP A 76 -3.33 -12.32 5.79
N GLN A 77 -4.01 -13.01 6.69
CA GLN A 77 -5.39 -13.37 6.50
C GLN A 77 -6.32 -12.36 7.17
N ASP A 78 -7.43 -12.03 6.51
CA ASP A 78 -8.51 -11.28 7.13
C ASP A 78 -9.41 -12.18 8.00
N GLU A 79 -10.44 -11.60 8.58
CA GLU A 79 -11.41 -12.32 9.43
C GLU A 79 -12.19 -13.43 8.68
N ASN A 80 -12.25 -13.38 7.34
CA ASN A 80 -12.87 -14.38 6.49
C ASN A 80 -11.87 -15.39 5.90
N GLU A 81 -10.67 -15.45 6.46
CA GLU A 81 -9.57 -16.31 6.02
C GLU A 81 -9.09 -16.05 4.58
N SER A 82 -9.43 -14.89 4.01
CA SER A 82 -8.91 -14.45 2.72
C SER A 82 -7.49 -13.91 2.87
N TRP A 83 -6.59 -14.32 1.99
CA TRP A 83 -5.23 -13.82 1.98
C TRP A 83 -5.15 -12.44 1.34
N LEU A 84 -4.67 -11.47 2.10
CA LEU A 84 -4.41 -10.10 1.70
C LEU A 84 -2.91 -9.83 1.73
N ALA A 85 -2.46 -8.91 0.91
CA ALA A 85 -1.05 -8.49 0.87
C ALA A 85 -0.91 -7.01 0.60
N LEU A 86 0.18 -6.41 1.08
CA LEU A 86 0.60 -5.10 0.62
C LEU A 86 1.13 -5.23 -0.81
N ARG A 87 0.63 -4.40 -1.71
CA ARG A 87 1.10 -4.38 -3.09
C ARG A 87 2.59 -4.04 -3.17
N TYR A 88 3.28 -4.63 -4.12
CA TYR A 88 4.70 -4.37 -4.41
C TYR A 88 4.91 -3.74 -5.80
N ASP A 89 3.86 -3.68 -6.61
CA ASP A 89 3.85 -3.01 -7.92
C ASP A 89 2.51 -2.31 -8.16
N LEU A 90 2.37 -1.67 -9.31
CA LEU A 90 1.14 -1.02 -9.74
C LEU A 90 0.53 -1.68 -10.99
N THR A 91 1.24 -2.60 -11.62
CA THR A 91 0.80 -3.29 -12.84
C THR A 91 -0.27 -4.33 -12.53
N ALA A 92 -0.07 -5.19 -11.54
CA ALA A 92 -1.05 -6.20 -11.14
C ALA A 92 -2.35 -5.56 -10.61
N PRO A 93 -2.31 -4.53 -9.74
CA PRO A 93 -3.52 -3.79 -9.36
C PRO A 93 -4.25 -3.13 -10.52
N LEU A 94 -3.53 -2.58 -11.49
CA LEU A 94 -4.13 -2.02 -12.70
C LEU A 94 -4.86 -3.09 -13.50
N ALA A 95 -4.26 -4.24 -13.72
CA ALA A 95 -4.87 -5.36 -14.43
C ALA A 95 -6.14 -5.86 -13.72
N ARG A 96 -6.10 -5.97 -12.40
CA ARG A 96 -7.28 -6.34 -11.60
C ARG A 96 -8.39 -5.30 -11.74
N ALA A 97 -8.07 -4.02 -11.59
CA ALA A 97 -9.05 -2.93 -11.71
C ALA A 97 -9.66 -2.89 -13.12
N PHE A 98 -8.86 -3.03 -14.16
CA PHE A 98 -9.32 -3.09 -15.54
C PHE A 98 -10.28 -4.28 -15.76
N SER A 99 -9.92 -5.46 -15.28
CA SER A 99 -10.75 -6.65 -15.42
C SER A 99 -12.08 -6.52 -14.67
N GLN A 100 -12.04 -5.96 -13.47
CA GLN A 100 -13.24 -5.78 -12.62
C GLN A 100 -14.20 -4.74 -13.17
N HIS A 101 -13.67 -3.65 -13.72
CA HIS A 101 -14.44 -2.48 -14.17
C HIS A 101 -14.48 -2.33 -15.69
N ARG A 102 -14.20 -3.39 -16.43
CA ARG A 102 -14.08 -3.38 -17.89
C ARG A 102 -15.28 -2.75 -18.60
N ASN A 103 -16.48 -2.93 -18.08
CA ASN A 103 -17.72 -2.38 -18.69
C ASN A 103 -17.98 -0.92 -18.28
N THR A 104 -17.23 -0.38 -17.34
CA THR A 104 -17.40 0.99 -16.82
C THR A 104 -16.27 1.91 -17.29
N LEU A 105 -15.06 1.37 -17.47
CA LEU A 105 -13.92 2.11 -18.01
C LEU A 105 -14.08 2.27 -19.54
N GLN A 106 -14.07 3.51 -20.00
CA GLN A 106 -14.08 3.86 -21.42
C GLN A 106 -12.67 4.00 -21.94
#